data_e4a673fc1054d11da44025b896cbb052
#
_entry.id   e4a673fc1054d11da44025b896cbb052
#
_cell.length_a   1.000
_cell.length_b   1.000
_cell.length_c   1.000
_cell.angle_alpha   90.00
_cell.angle_beta   90.00
_cell.angle_gamma   90.00
#
_symmetry.space_group_name_H-M   'P 1'
#
loop_
_entity.id
_entity.type
_entity.pdbx_description
1 polymer ?
#
loop_
_entity_poly.entity_id
_entity_poly.type
_entity_poly.pdbx_seq_one_letter_code
_entity_poly.pdbx_strand_id
1 'polypeptide(L)'
;KTKSFIDVVVDSLATGVAGCLLIFVVRGLNLPSFYIGILIIVLVCLWLYFIYKVRIEYYKTFRTNLEVLTDTFKKTKKITASKSSVVAGMRSVFKNGSEEQILFMLDKLMEINDRRFADNVELLLEHPSNKVKRSAIQNLYFLNSKSMTSKVSELLKIEDKDLTIATLAYILSFAHKDKSFVFDAYLENSNQRISSAALFCLAREAKHNYSLKQRYSLSDRISKSLESFEKIPDNEINLESVIDILGVANIPIYHNKLIEFLKHKNEEIVMTTIKSIATTMDPNLGQHIIPFLAQKKYRPTVIEAFKQFGPQILPLLRKNVQERLQPLSVIRFIPMAMQSFYSKEAVHQLLGILTDNDLTVRLEVVRALSAIRSTHPQLKFNRYKVVSVIFDECKLHHQTLSSMHTQIIISYRNPTK
;
A
#
# COMPACT_ATOMS: atom_id res chain seq x y z
N LYS A 1 7.99 18.57 -9.32
CA LYS A 1 7.85 19.53 -10.47
C LYS A 1 8.83 19.22 -11.61
N THR A 2 10.10 18.85 -11.33
CA THR A 2 11.13 18.60 -12.35
C THR A 2 10.88 17.34 -13.18
N LYS A 3 10.40 16.24 -12.57
CA LYS A 3 10.18 14.96 -13.27
C LYS A 3 9.06 15.05 -14.30
N SER A 4 7.95 15.72 -13.96
CA SER A 4 6.81 15.91 -14.88
C SER A 4 7.12 16.81 -16.06
N PHE A 5 7.97 17.82 -15.85
CA PHE A 5 8.46 18.68 -16.93
C PHE A 5 9.35 17.89 -17.90
N ILE A 6 10.27 17.08 -17.36
CA ILE A 6 11.16 16.23 -18.15
C ILE A 6 10.36 15.21 -18.98
N ASP A 7 9.39 14.49 -18.36
CA ASP A 7 8.63 13.45 -19.05
C ASP A 7 7.74 14.00 -20.19
N VAL A 8 7.12 15.18 -20.01
CA VAL A 8 6.22 15.76 -21.03
C VAL A 8 7.01 16.52 -22.10
N VAL A 9 7.99 17.30 -21.72
CA VAL A 9 8.76 18.13 -22.66
C VAL A 9 9.74 17.28 -23.47
N VAL A 10 10.42 16.33 -22.82
CA VAL A 10 11.39 15.45 -23.51
C VAL A 10 10.67 14.49 -24.45
N ASP A 11 9.52 13.91 -24.06
CA ASP A 11 8.76 12.99 -24.92
C ASP A 11 8.17 13.72 -26.13
N SER A 12 7.59 14.91 -25.94
CA SER A 12 7.03 15.72 -27.02
C SER A 12 8.11 16.27 -27.95
N LEU A 13 9.26 16.72 -27.42
CA LEU A 13 10.40 17.17 -28.22
C LEU A 13 11.05 16.01 -28.97
N ALA A 14 11.26 14.86 -28.30
CA ALA A 14 11.85 13.69 -28.95
C ALA A 14 11.00 13.19 -30.12
N THR A 15 9.66 13.15 -29.95
CA THR A 15 8.74 12.75 -31.03
C THR A 15 8.74 13.74 -32.19
N GLY A 16 8.76 15.05 -31.89
CA GLY A 16 8.82 16.12 -32.89
C GLY A 16 10.14 16.10 -33.68
N VAL A 17 11.28 16.01 -32.98
CA VAL A 17 12.61 15.95 -33.59
C VAL A 17 12.75 14.66 -34.42
N ALA A 18 12.31 13.50 -33.93
CA ALA A 18 12.35 12.24 -34.68
C ALA A 18 11.51 12.33 -35.98
N GLY A 19 10.35 12.93 -35.94
CA GLY A 19 9.50 13.15 -37.12
C GLY A 19 10.16 14.07 -38.16
N CYS A 20 10.73 15.20 -37.72
CA CYS A 20 11.46 16.11 -38.60
C CYS A 20 12.71 15.47 -39.20
N LEU A 21 13.47 14.70 -38.41
CA LEU A 21 14.66 13.99 -38.86
C LEU A 21 14.32 12.92 -39.90
N LEU A 22 13.24 12.18 -39.71
CA LEU A 22 12.75 11.18 -40.65
C LEU A 22 12.31 11.80 -41.97
N ILE A 23 11.59 12.92 -41.94
CA ILE A 23 11.18 13.64 -43.14
C ILE A 23 12.41 14.22 -43.88
N PHE A 24 13.36 14.76 -43.16
CA PHE A 24 14.58 15.30 -43.74
C PHE A 24 15.46 14.21 -44.41
N VAL A 25 15.62 13.05 -43.77
CA VAL A 25 16.38 11.92 -44.32
C VAL A 25 15.67 11.30 -45.53
N VAL A 26 14.35 11.12 -45.47
CA VAL A 26 13.61 10.42 -46.55
C VAL A 26 13.35 11.36 -47.74
N ARG A 27 12.98 12.61 -47.50
CA ARG A 27 12.62 13.58 -48.58
C ARG A 27 13.73 14.57 -48.94
N GLY A 28 14.62 14.90 -47.98
CA GLY A 28 15.65 15.90 -48.22
C GLY A 28 16.94 15.32 -48.83
N LEU A 29 17.34 14.10 -48.44
CA LEU A 29 18.64 13.55 -48.86
C LEU A 29 18.49 12.45 -49.90
N ASN A 30 17.28 11.98 -50.26
CA ASN A 30 17.02 10.90 -51.27
C ASN A 30 18.00 9.72 -51.14
N LEU A 31 18.32 9.32 -49.91
CA LEU A 31 19.32 8.29 -49.65
C LEU A 31 18.75 6.89 -49.96
N PRO A 32 19.54 5.99 -50.61
CA PRO A 32 19.17 4.61 -50.78
C PRO A 32 18.89 3.91 -49.42
N SER A 33 17.99 2.94 -49.42
CA SER A 33 17.54 2.21 -48.20
C SER A 33 18.66 1.66 -47.31
N PHE A 34 19.82 1.38 -47.91
CA PHE A 34 21.01 0.93 -47.20
C PHE A 34 21.52 1.92 -46.15
N TYR A 35 21.53 3.24 -46.47
CA TYR A 35 21.99 4.28 -45.54
C TYR A 35 21.00 4.49 -44.41
N ILE A 36 19.71 4.26 -44.65
CA ILE A 36 18.69 4.28 -43.60
C ILE A 36 18.95 3.19 -42.56
N GLY A 37 19.34 1.98 -43.03
CA GLY A 37 19.73 0.87 -42.15
C GLY A 37 20.95 1.21 -41.27
N ILE A 38 21.96 1.85 -41.82
CA ILE A 38 23.14 2.30 -41.05
C ILE A 38 22.73 3.35 -40.01
N LEU A 39 21.87 4.30 -40.38
CA LEU A 39 21.38 5.33 -39.46
C LEU A 39 20.64 4.69 -38.28
N ILE A 40 19.77 3.70 -38.51
CA ILE A 40 19.06 2.97 -37.46
C ILE A 40 20.04 2.29 -36.51
N ILE A 41 21.07 1.61 -37.04
CA ILE A 41 22.10 0.94 -36.21
C ILE A 41 22.83 1.97 -35.32
N VAL A 42 23.19 3.14 -35.87
CA VAL A 42 23.85 4.20 -35.10
C VAL A 42 22.93 4.70 -34.00
N LEU A 43 21.65 4.92 -34.27
CA LEU A 43 20.66 5.33 -33.26
C LEU A 43 20.46 4.29 -32.17
N VAL A 44 20.44 2.98 -32.53
CA VAL A 44 20.35 1.88 -31.55
C VAL A 44 21.61 1.85 -30.67
N CYS A 45 22.79 2.00 -31.23
CA CYS A 45 24.04 2.06 -30.46
C CYS A 45 24.06 3.26 -29.50
N LEU A 46 23.61 4.42 -29.98
CA LEU A 46 23.46 5.63 -29.16
C LEU A 46 22.46 5.41 -28.02
N TRP A 47 21.34 4.76 -28.29
CA TRP A 47 20.33 4.43 -27.29
C TRP A 47 20.86 3.44 -26.23
N LEU A 48 21.58 2.40 -26.63
CA LEU A 48 22.26 1.49 -25.71
C LEU A 48 23.32 2.22 -24.84
N TYR A 49 24.05 3.16 -25.44
CA TYR A 49 24.99 4.00 -24.70
C TYR A 49 24.27 4.85 -23.63
N PHE A 50 23.13 5.47 -23.97
CA PHE A 50 22.33 6.23 -23.01
C PHE A 50 21.76 5.33 -21.91
N ILE A 51 21.26 4.13 -22.24
CA ILE A 51 20.79 3.16 -21.22
C ILE A 51 21.95 2.83 -20.26
N TYR A 52 23.13 2.59 -20.76
CA TYR A 52 24.31 2.33 -19.93
C TYR A 52 24.63 3.53 -19.02
N LYS A 53 24.59 4.75 -19.54
CA LYS A 53 24.85 5.99 -18.79
C LYS A 53 23.77 6.26 -17.74
N VAL A 54 22.49 6.10 -18.09
CA VAL A 54 21.36 6.23 -17.16
C VAL A 54 21.46 5.20 -16.03
N ARG A 55 21.88 3.98 -16.33
CA ARG A 55 22.10 2.95 -15.30
C ARG A 55 23.18 3.39 -14.30
N ILE A 56 24.25 4.03 -14.75
CA ILE A 56 25.31 4.55 -13.87
C ILE A 56 24.77 5.73 -13.02
N GLU A 57 24.02 6.63 -13.64
CA GLU A 57 23.45 7.80 -12.95
C GLU A 57 22.36 7.42 -11.95
N TYR A 58 21.55 6.41 -12.26
CA TYR A 58 20.59 5.83 -11.32
C TYR A 58 21.28 5.29 -10.05
N TYR A 59 22.41 4.58 -10.21
CA TYR A 59 23.22 4.14 -9.05
C TYR A 59 23.80 5.30 -8.26
N LYS A 60 24.18 6.40 -8.90
CA LYS A 60 24.66 7.59 -8.19
C LYS A 60 23.55 8.30 -7.43
N THR A 61 22.38 8.47 -8.05
CA THR A 61 21.22 9.13 -7.42
C THR A 61 20.68 8.30 -6.26
N PHE A 62 20.63 6.98 -6.41
CA PHE A 62 20.30 6.06 -5.32
C PHE A 62 21.28 6.21 -4.14
N ARG A 63 22.57 6.33 -4.44
CA ARG A 63 23.61 6.59 -3.45
C ARG A 63 23.43 7.94 -2.77
N THR A 64 23.21 9.01 -3.53
CA THR A 64 23.00 10.36 -2.97
C THR A 64 21.78 10.40 -2.06
N ASN A 65 20.69 9.70 -2.41
CA ASN A 65 19.54 9.57 -1.54
C ASN A 65 19.82 8.74 -0.29
N LEU A 66 20.69 7.71 -0.37
CA LEU A 66 21.19 6.99 0.80
C LEU A 66 22.12 7.87 1.65
N GLU A 67 22.98 8.69 1.03
CA GLU A 67 23.88 9.62 1.72
C GLU A 67 23.08 10.75 2.40
N VAL A 68 22.04 11.30 1.79
CA VAL A 68 21.15 12.30 2.41
C VAL A 68 20.41 11.71 3.61
N LEU A 69 19.99 10.44 3.56
CA LEU A 69 19.42 9.75 4.71
C LEU A 69 20.46 9.41 5.79
N THR A 70 21.73 9.20 5.40
CA THR A 70 22.84 8.97 6.35
C THR A 70 23.49 10.27 6.83
N ASP A 71 23.47 11.37 6.07
CA ASP A 71 23.99 12.68 6.48
C ASP A 71 23.12 13.38 7.53
N THR A 72 21.85 12.98 7.64
CA THR A 72 21.03 13.35 8.81
C THR A 72 21.57 12.67 10.08
N PHE A 73 22.40 11.64 9.94
CA PHE A 73 22.98 10.84 11.03
C PHE A 73 24.50 10.68 10.97
N LYS A 74 25.27 11.77 11.13
CA LYS A 74 26.72 11.85 11.37
C LYS A 74 27.67 12.02 10.16
N LYS A 75 28.30 13.20 10.14
CA LYS A 75 29.59 13.48 9.52
C LYS A 75 30.60 12.36 9.78
N THR A 76 30.92 11.54 8.80
CA THR A 76 32.28 10.96 8.67
C THR A 76 32.50 10.23 7.34
N LYS A 77 33.59 10.64 6.68
CA LYS A 77 34.40 10.01 5.60
C LYS A 77 33.80 9.79 4.20
N LYS A 78 34.34 10.57 3.26
CA LYS A 78 34.29 10.34 1.79
C LYS A 78 34.78 8.95 1.42
N ILE A 79 33.94 8.18 0.72
CA ILE A 79 34.31 6.91 0.07
C ILE A 79 34.00 7.01 -1.42
N THR A 80 34.98 6.81 -2.27
CA THR A 80 34.90 6.75 -3.73
C THR A 80 34.19 5.49 -4.22
N ALA A 81 33.26 5.62 -5.18
CA ALA A 81 32.26 4.63 -5.50
C ALA A 81 32.58 3.76 -6.73
N SER A 82 32.68 2.46 -6.52
CA SER A 82 32.53 1.44 -7.55
C SER A 82 31.29 0.55 -7.26
N LYS A 83 30.85 -0.32 -8.19
CA LYS A 83 29.76 -1.30 -7.97
C LYS A 83 29.95 -2.15 -6.69
N SER A 84 31.20 -2.40 -6.29
CA SER A 84 31.57 -3.04 -5.03
C SER A 84 31.19 -2.22 -3.81
N SER A 85 31.09 -0.90 -3.93
CA SER A 85 30.79 0.02 -2.84
C SER A 85 29.31 0.04 -2.43
N VAL A 86 28.34 -0.17 -3.34
CA VAL A 86 26.92 -0.24 -2.99
C VAL A 86 26.63 -1.53 -2.21
N VAL A 87 27.16 -2.66 -2.67
CA VAL A 87 27.04 -3.93 -1.98
C VAL A 87 27.72 -3.88 -0.60
N ALA A 88 28.92 -3.28 -0.53
CA ALA A 88 29.60 -3.05 0.73
C ALA A 88 28.84 -2.10 1.67
N GLY A 89 28.22 -1.06 1.12
CA GLY A 89 27.35 -0.15 1.87
C GLY A 89 26.13 -0.84 2.47
N MET A 90 25.43 -1.65 1.68
CA MET A 90 24.29 -2.46 2.16
C MET A 90 24.73 -3.45 3.27
N ARG A 91 25.84 -4.14 3.06
CA ARG A 91 26.41 -5.05 4.08
C ARG A 91 26.76 -4.32 5.37
N SER A 92 27.30 -3.11 5.27
CA SER A 92 27.62 -2.27 6.44
C SER A 92 26.36 -1.87 7.20
N VAL A 93 25.26 -1.53 6.48
CA VAL A 93 23.97 -1.21 7.11
C VAL A 93 23.39 -2.43 7.82
N PHE A 94 23.43 -3.61 7.22
CA PHE A 94 22.96 -4.84 7.87
C PHE A 94 23.75 -5.18 9.14
N LYS A 95 25.03 -4.83 9.20
CA LYS A 95 25.89 -5.11 10.36
C LYS A 95 25.80 -4.05 11.46
N ASN A 96 25.73 -2.76 11.11
CA ASN A 96 25.91 -1.64 12.02
C ASN A 96 24.82 -0.57 11.94
N GLY A 97 23.78 -0.77 11.13
CA GLY A 97 22.69 0.20 10.93
C GLY A 97 21.72 0.27 12.10
N SER A 98 20.96 1.35 12.19
CA SER A 98 19.81 1.43 13.09
C SER A 98 18.68 0.49 12.62
N GLU A 99 17.75 0.16 13.51
CA GLU A 99 16.58 -0.64 13.18
C GLU A 99 15.85 -0.14 11.92
N GLU A 100 15.60 1.18 11.85
CA GLU A 100 14.90 1.80 10.71
C GLU A 100 15.69 1.68 9.40
N GLN A 101 17.02 1.84 9.45
CA GLN A 101 17.88 1.68 8.29
C GLN A 101 17.92 0.25 7.79
N ILE A 102 17.96 -0.71 8.70
CA ILE A 102 17.95 -2.15 8.38
C ILE A 102 16.60 -2.52 7.75
N LEU A 103 15.48 -2.09 8.34
CA LEU A 103 14.13 -2.36 7.81
C LEU A 103 13.95 -1.75 6.43
N PHE A 104 14.37 -0.49 6.22
CA PHE A 104 14.35 0.15 4.91
C PHE A 104 15.16 -0.62 3.87
N MET A 105 16.36 -1.09 4.27
CA MET A 105 17.23 -1.85 3.37
C MET A 105 16.67 -3.23 3.03
N LEU A 106 16.01 -3.90 3.99
CA LEU A 106 15.32 -5.17 3.77
C LEU A 106 14.13 -4.99 2.82
N ASP A 107 13.37 -3.89 2.94
CA ASP A 107 12.30 -3.55 2.01
C ASP A 107 12.83 -3.36 0.57
N LYS A 108 13.92 -2.62 0.41
CA LYS A 108 14.58 -2.45 -0.88
C LYS A 108 15.18 -3.74 -1.43
N LEU A 109 15.65 -4.63 -0.58
CA LEU A 109 16.18 -5.92 -1.02
C LEU A 109 15.08 -6.83 -1.60
N MET A 110 13.84 -6.74 -1.09
CA MET A 110 12.70 -7.45 -1.68
C MET A 110 12.41 -7.00 -3.12
N GLU A 111 12.60 -5.72 -3.45
CA GLU A 111 12.44 -5.19 -4.81
C GLU A 111 13.55 -5.70 -5.77
N ILE A 112 14.78 -5.84 -5.26
CA ILE A 112 15.97 -6.16 -6.06
C ILE A 112 16.16 -7.68 -6.22
N ASN A 113 15.76 -8.48 -5.23
CA ASN A 113 15.91 -9.93 -5.14
C ASN A 113 17.34 -10.43 -5.45
N ASP A 114 18.34 -9.89 -4.76
CA ASP A 114 19.76 -10.22 -4.97
C ASP A 114 20.26 -11.24 -3.94
N ARG A 115 20.47 -12.47 -4.39
CA ARG A 115 20.91 -13.62 -3.55
C ARG A 115 22.25 -13.43 -2.83
N ARG A 116 23.08 -12.48 -3.28
CA ARG A 116 24.38 -12.18 -2.64
C ARG A 116 24.27 -11.66 -1.22
N PHE A 117 23.07 -11.26 -0.80
CA PHE A 117 22.79 -10.78 0.53
C PHE A 117 22.21 -11.86 1.46
N ALA A 118 21.98 -13.07 1.00
CA ALA A 118 21.35 -14.13 1.80
C ALA A 118 22.06 -14.36 3.14
N ASP A 119 23.39 -14.47 3.14
CA ASP A 119 24.20 -14.68 4.36
C ASP A 119 24.09 -13.48 5.32
N ASN A 120 23.99 -12.25 4.77
CA ASN A 120 23.84 -11.04 5.61
C ASN A 120 22.44 -10.95 6.22
N VAL A 121 21.41 -11.36 5.49
CA VAL A 121 20.04 -11.41 5.99
C VAL A 121 19.87 -12.54 7.01
N GLU A 122 20.59 -13.66 6.85
CA GLU A 122 20.60 -14.73 7.83
C GLU A 122 21.10 -14.25 9.21
N LEU A 123 22.16 -13.44 9.26
CA LEU A 123 22.67 -12.87 10.50
C LEU A 123 21.63 -12.00 11.22
N LEU A 124 20.69 -11.39 10.49
CA LEU A 124 19.62 -10.57 11.07
C LEU A 124 18.56 -11.40 11.82
N LEU A 125 18.54 -12.71 11.70
CA LEU A 125 17.71 -13.58 12.53
C LEU A 125 18.10 -13.50 14.02
N GLU A 126 19.33 -13.10 14.31
CA GLU A 126 19.85 -12.91 15.67
C GLU A 126 19.72 -11.46 16.18
N HIS A 127 19.19 -10.55 15.35
CA HIS A 127 19.04 -9.14 15.70
C HIS A 127 18.10 -8.96 16.92
N PRO A 128 18.33 -8.00 17.85
CA PRO A 128 17.48 -7.80 19.02
C PRO A 128 16.01 -7.45 18.68
N SER A 129 15.76 -6.72 17.60
CA SER A 129 14.41 -6.33 17.19
C SER A 129 13.64 -7.45 16.47
N ASN A 130 12.44 -7.78 16.98
CA ASN A 130 11.55 -8.75 16.36
C ASN A 130 11.03 -8.29 14.99
N LYS A 131 10.90 -6.98 14.76
CA LYS A 131 10.51 -6.43 13.46
C LYS A 131 11.58 -6.72 12.39
N VAL A 132 12.85 -6.58 12.75
CA VAL A 132 13.98 -6.92 11.85
C VAL A 132 14.00 -8.41 11.57
N LYS A 133 13.86 -9.27 12.59
CA LYS A 133 13.80 -10.73 12.41
C LYS A 133 12.67 -11.13 11.46
N ARG A 134 11.48 -10.57 11.64
CA ARG A 134 10.31 -10.82 10.78
C ARG A 134 10.59 -10.43 9.32
N SER A 135 11.13 -9.24 9.10
CA SER A 135 11.48 -8.77 7.75
C SER A 135 12.62 -9.59 7.13
N ALA A 136 13.59 -10.05 7.94
CA ALA A 136 14.64 -10.96 7.50
C ALA A 136 14.08 -12.32 7.04
N ILE A 137 13.16 -12.92 7.79
CA ILE A 137 12.48 -14.18 7.40
C ILE A 137 11.77 -14.01 6.03
N GLN A 138 11.06 -12.91 5.83
CA GLN A 138 10.38 -12.63 4.55
C GLN A 138 11.37 -12.53 3.39
N ASN A 139 12.48 -11.81 3.60
CA ASN A 139 13.54 -11.69 2.60
C ASN A 139 14.20 -13.05 2.29
N LEU A 140 14.50 -13.88 3.30
CA LEU A 140 15.08 -15.21 3.10
C LEU A 140 14.19 -16.11 2.24
N TYR A 141 12.88 -16.00 2.38
CA TYR A 141 11.93 -16.70 1.51
C TYR A 141 12.09 -16.28 0.03
N PHE A 142 12.10 -14.96 -0.25
CA PHE A 142 12.22 -14.43 -1.61
C PHE A 142 13.61 -14.65 -2.22
N LEU A 143 14.66 -14.59 -1.43
CA LEU A 143 16.02 -14.84 -1.89
C LEU A 143 16.26 -16.30 -2.29
N ASN A 144 15.28 -17.19 -2.00
CA ASN A 144 15.33 -18.61 -2.32
C ASN A 144 16.68 -19.25 -1.93
N SER A 145 17.15 -18.91 -0.74
CA SER A 145 18.34 -19.47 -0.13
C SER A 145 18.08 -20.92 0.30
N LYS A 146 19.12 -21.64 0.70
CA LYS A 146 18.98 -22.98 1.29
C LYS A 146 17.96 -22.93 2.44
N SER A 147 17.16 -24.00 2.58
CA SER A 147 16.21 -24.10 3.69
C SER A 147 16.91 -23.96 5.04
N MET A 148 16.49 -22.95 5.80
CA MET A 148 17.00 -22.68 7.15
C MET A 148 15.93 -22.99 8.22
N THR A 149 15.07 -23.96 7.94
CA THR A 149 13.93 -24.28 8.80
C THR A 149 14.34 -24.58 10.24
N SER A 150 15.47 -25.26 10.49
CA SER A 150 15.96 -25.52 11.84
C SER A 150 16.33 -24.25 12.60
N LYS A 151 17.07 -23.33 11.95
CA LYS A 151 17.47 -22.05 12.57
C LYS A 151 16.27 -21.12 12.77
N VAL A 152 15.38 -21.05 11.79
CA VAL A 152 14.17 -20.23 11.86
C VAL A 152 13.19 -20.78 12.92
N SER A 153 13.09 -22.12 13.09
CA SER A 153 12.21 -22.70 14.10
C SER A 153 12.59 -22.33 15.55
N GLU A 154 13.85 -21.99 15.82
CA GLU A 154 14.28 -21.51 17.13
C GLU A 154 13.61 -20.19 17.54
N LEU A 155 13.20 -19.38 16.56
CA LEU A 155 12.47 -18.13 16.79
C LEU A 155 11.08 -18.34 17.38
N LEU A 156 10.52 -19.54 17.32
CA LEU A 156 9.27 -19.90 18.00
C LEU A 156 9.37 -19.78 19.54
N LYS A 157 10.58 -19.77 20.09
CA LYS A 157 10.82 -19.57 21.53
C LYS A 157 10.58 -18.11 21.96
N ILE A 158 10.61 -17.16 21.02
CA ILE A 158 10.42 -15.73 21.30
C ILE A 158 8.93 -15.44 21.44
N GLU A 159 8.56 -14.70 22.47
CA GLU A 159 7.17 -14.32 22.74
C GLU A 159 6.74 -13.11 21.91
N ASP A 160 6.51 -13.34 20.61
CA ASP A 160 6.01 -12.35 19.66
C ASP A 160 5.07 -13.03 18.67
N LYS A 161 3.83 -12.54 18.58
CA LYS A 161 2.75 -13.11 17.73
C LYS A 161 3.13 -13.06 16.26
N ASP A 162 3.52 -11.86 15.77
CA ASP A 162 3.81 -11.64 14.36
C ASP A 162 5.05 -12.41 13.90
N LEU A 163 6.07 -12.49 14.76
CA LEU A 163 7.26 -13.28 14.50
C LEU A 163 6.93 -14.77 14.45
N THR A 164 6.07 -15.26 15.35
CA THR A 164 5.61 -16.66 15.34
C THR A 164 4.88 -17.00 14.05
N ILE A 165 3.97 -16.13 13.59
CA ILE A 165 3.26 -16.30 12.32
C ILE A 165 4.23 -16.32 11.13
N ALA A 166 5.19 -15.38 11.09
CA ALA A 166 6.19 -15.33 10.03
C ALA A 166 7.09 -16.56 10.00
N THR A 167 7.48 -17.05 11.18
CA THR A 167 8.27 -18.27 11.35
C THR A 167 7.54 -19.50 10.82
N LEU A 168 6.29 -19.72 11.23
CA LEU A 168 5.48 -20.84 10.74
C LEU A 168 5.18 -20.73 9.24
N ALA A 169 4.94 -19.51 8.74
CA ALA A 169 4.76 -19.27 7.32
C ALA A 169 6.01 -19.65 6.50
N TYR A 170 7.19 -19.33 7.01
CA TYR A 170 8.46 -19.74 6.39
C TYR A 170 8.62 -21.26 6.39
N ILE A 171 8.39 -21.93 7.51
CA ILE A 171 8.47 -23.40 7.61
C ILE A 171 7.51 -24.06 6.61
N LEU A 172 6.26 -23.58 6.53
CA LEU A 172 5.24 -24.06 5.57
C LEU A 172 5.65 -23.87 4.11
N SER A 173 6.38 -22.80 3.80
CA SER A 173 6.83 -22.53 2.42
C SER A 173 7.88 -23.54 1.93
N PHE A 174 8.65 -24.12 2.84
CA PHE A 174 9.63 -25.16 2.54
C PHE A 174 9.11 -26.59 2.69
N ALA A 175 7.90 -26.78 3.18
CA ALA A 175 7.20 -28.06 3.22
C ALA A 175 6.62 -28.42 1.84
N HIS A 176 7.49 -28.71 0.86
CA HIS A 176 7.16 -28.75 -0.58
C HIS A 176 6.07 -29.75 -0.98
N LYS A 177 5.90 -30.89 -0.26
CA LYS A 177 4.97 -31.96 -0.67
C LYS A 177 3.83 -32.19 0.31
N ASP A 178 4.05 -32.00 1.60
CA ASP A 178 3.03 -32.24 2.62
C ASP A 178 3.09 -31.20 3.75
N LYS A 179 2.26 -30.18 3.61
CA LYS A 179 2.10 -29.14 4.64
C LYS A 179 1.39 -29.68 5.91
N SER A 180 0.76 -30.86 5.81
CA SER A 180 0.03 -31.43 6.96
C SER A 180 0.97 -31.79 8.10
N PHE A 181 2.20 -32.23 7.81
CA PHE A 181 3.18 -32.50 8.87
C PHE A 181 3.42 -31.27 9.79
N VAL A 182 3.45 -30.07 9.21
CA VAL A 182 3.63 -28.82 9.98
C VAL A 182 2.38 -28.55 10.82
N PHE A 183 1.19 -28.72 10.24
CA PHE A 183 -0.07 -28.51 10.98
C PHE A 183 -0.26 -29.53 12.08
N ASP A 184 0.03 -30.80 11.84
CA ASP A 184 -0.05 -31.87 12.85
C ASP A 184 0.90 -31.59 14.04
N ALA A 185 2.06 -31.00 13.79
CA ALA A 185 3.05 -30.67 14.82
C ALA A 185 2.69 -29.44 15.67
N TYR A 186 2.01 -28.43 15.07
CA TYR A 186 1.86 -27.12 15.74
C TYR A 186 0.42 -26.75 16.13
N LEU A 187 -0.63 -27.33 15.52
CA LEU A 187 -2.01 -27.02 15.86
C LEU A 187 -2.41 -27.44 17.27
N GLU A 188 -1.88 -28.55 17.76
CA GLU A 188 -2.12 -29.07 19.12
C GLU A 188 -1.00 -28.71 20.11
N ASN A 189 -0.21 -27.68 19.78
CA ASN A 189 0.87 -27.25 20.66
C ASN A 189 0.32 -26.69 21.98
N SER A 190 0.94 -27.04 23.09
CA SER A 190 0.55 -26.57 24.43
C SER A 190 0.71 -25.05 24.61
N ASN A 191 1.59 -24.42 23.84
CA ASN A 191 1.70 -22.97 23.80
C ASN A 191 0.63 -22.37 22.88
N GLN A 192 -0.34 -21.70 23.50
CA GLN A 192 -1.48 -21.10 22.80
C GLN A 192 -1.09 -20.11 21.69
N ARG A 193 0.02 -19.37 21.84
CA ARG A 193 0.53 -18.47 20.81
C ARG A 193 0.93 -19.26 19.56
N ILE A 194 1.60 -20.40 19.72
CA ILE A 194 2.05 -21.24 18.60
C ILE A 194 0.84 -21.91 17.93
N SER A 195 -0.10 -22.48 18.71
CA SER A 195 -1.29 -23.11 18.16
C SER A 195 -2.21 -22.11 17.44
N SER A 196 -2.39 -20.89 17.97
CA SER A 196 -3.14 -19.81 17.30
C SER A 196 -2.46 -19.34 16.01
N ALA A 197 -1.14 -19.21 16.00
CA ALA A 197 -0.38 -18.87 14.79
C ALA A 197 -0.46 -20.00 13.74
N ALA A 198 -0.46 -21.26 14.16
CA ALA A 198 -0.65 -22.40 13.27
C ALA A 198 -2.07 -22.41 12.68
N LEU A 199 -3.10 -22.08 13.48
CA LEU A 199 -4.48 -21.95 13.01
C LEU A 199 -4.64 -20.78 12.04
N PHE A 200 -3.96 -19.64 12.27
CA PHE A 200 -3.90 -18.53 11.34
C PHE A 200 -3.27 -18.95 9.99
N CYS A 201 -2.15 -19.64 10.03
CA CYS A 201 -1.51 -20.17 8.82
C CYS A 201 -2.39 -21.19 8.10
N LEU A 202 -3.07 -22.07 8.84
CA LEU A 202 -4.04 -23.02 8.26
C LEU A 202 -5.19 -22.28 7.58
N ALA A 203 -5.76 -21.27 8.22
CA ALA A 203 -6.84 -20.47 7.64
C ALA A 203 -6.40 -19.80 6.33
N ARG A 204 -5.17 -19.30 6.26
CA ARG A 204 -4.59 -18.69 5.08
C ARG A 204 -4.38 -19.69 3.93
N GLU A 205 -3.81 -20.85 4.23
CA GLU A 205 -3.56 -21.91 3.23
C GLU A 205 -4.88 -22.54 2.73
N ALA A 206 -5.86 -22.67 3.61
CA ALA A 206 -7.16 -23.27 3.31
C ALA A 206 -8.01 -22.43 2.33
N LYS A 207 -7.70 -21.13 2.13
CA LYS A 207 -8.35 -20.31 1.09
C LYS A 207 -8.22 -20.94 -0.31
N HIS A 208 -7.07 -21.54 -0.58
CA HIS A 208 -6.74 -22.10 -1.89
C HIS A 208 -6.69 -23.62 -1.89
N ASN A 209 -6.91 -24.26 -0.73
CA ASN A 209 -6.82 -25.71 -0.57
C ASN A 209 -7.98 -26.26 0.26
N TYR A 210 -9.03 -26.68 -0.46
CA TYR A 210 -10.24 -27.22 0.18
C TYR A 210 -9.98 -28.50 0.97
N SER A 211 -9.04 -29.34 0.56
CA SER A 211 -8.69 -30.58 1.27
C SER A 211 -8.11 -30.31 2.66
N LEU A 212 -7.30 -29.27 2.82
CA LEU A 212 -6.81 -28.83 4.13
C LEU A 212 -7.94 -28.32 5.02
N LYS A 213 -8.90 -27.58 4.44
CA LYS A 213 -10.07 -27.08 5.17
C LYS A 213 -10.89 -28.21 5.78
N GLN A 214 -11.11 -29.30 5.02
CA GLN A 214 -11.85 -30.47 5.49
C GLN A 214 -11.03 -31.32 6.47
N ARG A 215 -9.78 -31.65 6.12
CA ARG A 215 -8.90 -32.50 6.95
C ARG A 215 -8.78 -31.99 8.38
N TYR A 216 -8.67 -30.68 8.55
CA TYR A 216 -8.45 -30.05 9.87
C TYR A 216 -9.71 -29.46 10.48
N SER A 217 -10.90 -29.67 9.89
CA SER A 217 -12.18 -29.12 10.40
C SER A 217 -12.04 -27.65 10.80
N LEU A 218 -11.54 -26.80 9.87
CA LEU A 218 -11.17 -25.42 10.15
C LEU A 218 -12.28 -24.63 10.87
N SER A 219 -13.54 -24.82 10.45
CA SER A 219 -14.68 -24.14 11.08
C SER A 219 -14.86 -24.52 12.55
N ASP A 220 -14.74 -25.81 12.88
CA ASP A 220 -14.89 -26.30 14.26
C ASP A 220 -13.77 -25.77 15.16
N ARG A 221 -12.54 -25.70 14.62
CA ARG A 221 -11.40 -25.12 15.36
C ARG A 221 -11.58 -23.63 15.63
N ILE A 222 -12.08 -22.89 14.66
CA ILE A 222 -12.41 -21.46 14.84
C ILE A 222 -13.53 -21.30 15.86
N SER A 223 -14.60 -22.12 15.80
CA SER A 223 -15.68 -22.08 16.79
C SER A 223 -15.18 -22.34 18.20
N LYS A 224 -14.34 -23.37 18.39
CA LYS A 224 -13.71 -23.66 19.69
C LYS A 224 -12.85 -22.50 20.20
N SER A 225 -12.11 -21.84 19.32
CA SER A 225 -11.30 -20.66 19.70
C SER A 225 -12.17 -19.49 20.12
N LEU A 226 -13.33 -19.26 19.47
CA LEU A 226 -14.31 -18.25 19.87
C LEU A 226 -14.97 -18.60 21.22
N GLU A 227 -15.40 -19.85 21.43
CA GLU A 227 -15.99 -20.31 22.68
C GLU A 227 -15.00 -20.19 23.86
N SER A 228 -13.72 -20.49 23.63
CA SER A 228 -12.69 -20.35 24.66
C SER A 228 -12.49 -18.90 25.08
N PHE A 229 -12.64 -17.96 24.15
CA PHE A 229 -12.61 -16.51 24.44
C PHE A 229 -13.87 -16.09 25.23
N GLU A 230 -15.07 -16.53 24.83
CA GLU A 230 -16.32 -16.19 25.52
C GLU A 230 -16.34 -16.65 26.99
N LYS A 231 -15.59 -17.71 27.32
CA LYS A 231 -15.42 -18.22 28.68
C LYS A 231 -14.41 -17.42 29.52
N ILE A 232 -13.43 -16.75 28.91
CA ILE A 232 -12.38 -15.97 29.60
C ILE A 232 -12.25 -14.59 28.90
N PRO A 233 -13.19 -13.65 29.15
CA PRO A 233 -13.28 -12.40 28.39
C PRO A 233 -12.11 -11.44 28.58
N ASP A 234 -11.32 -11.56 29.64
CA ASP A 234 -10.21 -10.65 29.97
C ASP A 234 -8.91 -10.94 29.21
N ASN A 235 -8.90 -11.94 28.31
CA ASN A 235 -7.71 -12.27 27.53
C ASN A 235 -7.72 -11.59 26.15
N GLU A 236 -7.46 -10.29 26.13
CA GLU A 236 -7.47 -9.45 24.91
C GLU A 236 -6.45 -9.92 23.86
N ILE A 237 -5.29 -10.44 24.28
CA ILE A 237 -4.26 -10.96 23.36
C ILE A 237 -4.78 -12.14 22.54
N ASN A 238 -5.58 -13.00 23.16
CA ASN A 238 -6.21 -14.12 22.48
C ASN A 238 -7.30 -13.65 21.51
N LEU A 239 -8.07 -12.61 21.89
CA LEU A 239 -9.10 -12.02 21.03
C LEU A 239 -8.53 -11.44 19.74
N GLU A 240 -7.43 -10.70 19.80
CA GLU A 240 -6.75 -10.20 18.60
C GLU A 240 -6.35 -11.32 17.64
N SER A 241 -5.85 -12.44 18.19
CA SER A 241 -5.46 -13.59 17.38
C SER A 241 -6.67 -14.24 16.70
N VAL A 242 -7.78 -14.37 17.43
CA VAL A 242 -9.04 -14.90 16.89
C VAL A 242 -9.59 -13.98 15.79
N ILE A 243 -9.59 -12.66 16.00
CA ILE A 243 -10.05 -11.68 15.00
C ILE A 243 -9.22 -11.78 13.72
N ASP A 244 -7.90 -11.90 13.81
CA ASP A 244 -7.02 -12.07 12.65
C ASP A 244 -7.33 -13.37 11.90
N ILE A 245 -7.58 -14.46 12.63
CA ILE A 245 -7.97 -15.76 12.04
C ILE A 245 -9.31 -15.65 11.31
N LEU A 246 -10.30 -14.96 11.89
CA LEU A 246 -11.62 -14.76 11.25
C LEU A 246 -11.50 -14.00 9.92
N GLY A 247 -10.71 -12.93 9.89
CA GLY A 247 -10.48 -12.15 8.68
C GLY A 247 -9.78 -12.95 7.58
N VAL A 248 -8.74 -13.70 7.96
CA VAL A 248 -7.99 -14.53 7.01
C VAL A 248 -8.81 -15.71 6.53
N ALA A 249 -9.57 -16.38 7.41
CA ALA A 249 -10.43 -17.50 7.05
C ALA A 249 -11.56 -17.09 6.08
N ASN A 250 -12.05 -15.86 6.22
CA ASN A 250 -13.12 -15.28 5.40
C ASN A 250 -14.34 -16.22 5.25
N ILE A 251 -14.82 -16.75 6.37
CA ILE A 251 -15.97 -17.65 6.39
C ILE A 251 -17.23 -16.82 6.69
N PRO A 252 -18.24 -16.78 5.80
CA PRO A 252 -19.40 -15.88 5.92
C PRO A 252 -20.16 -15.97 7.25
N ILE A 253 -20.24 -17.15 7.85
CA ILE A 253 -20.93 -17.35 9.13
C ILE A 253 -20.32 -16.49 10.27
N TYR A 254 -19.05 -16.11 10.17
CA TYR A 254 -18.36 -15.32 11.18
C TYR A 254 -18.30 -13.81 10.85
N HIS A 255 -18.83 -13.37 9.71
CA HIS A 255 -18.83 -11.95 9.34
C HIS A 255 -19.56 -11.10 10.39
N ASN A 256 -20.67 -11.58 10.95
CA ASN A 256 -21.40 -10.89 12.00
C ASN A 256 -20.56 -10.70 13.28
N LYS A 257 -19.70 -11.67 13.62
CA LYS A 257 -18.78 -11.53 14.76
C LYS A 257 -17.74 -10.43 14.52
N LEU A 258 -17.20 -10.29 13.31
CA LEU A 258 -16.31 -9.19 12.97
C LEU A 258 -17.02 -7.83 13.09
N ILE A 259 -18.29 -7.73 12.67
CA ILE A 259 -19.09 -6.51 12.83
C ILE A 259 -19.34 -6.19 14.31
N GLU A 260 -19.56 -7.22 15.14
CA GLU A 260 -19.72 -7.07 16.58
C GLU A 260 -18.44 -6.54 17.24
N PHE A 261 -17.28 -7.06 16.90
CA PHE A 261 -16.00 -6.59 17.44
C PHE A 261 -15.63 -5.15 17.05
N LEU A 262 -16.20 -4.58 15.99
CA LEU A 262 -16.08 -3.14 15.70
C LEU A 262 -16.68 -2.25 16.80
N LYS A 263 -17.56 -2.79 17.65
CA LYS A 263 -18.20 -2.07 18.77
C LYS A 263 -17.48 -2.31 20.10
N HIS A 264 -16.32 -2.98 20.09
CA HIS A 264 -15.58 -3.29 21.31
C HIS A 264 -15.08 -2.03 22.01
N LYS A 265 -14.95 -2.10 23.34
CA LYS A 265 -14.51 -0.95 24.18
C LYS A 265 -13.01 -0.63 23.99
N ASN A 266 -12.19 -1.66 23.77
CA ASN A 266 -10.76 -1.50 23.55
C ASN A 266 -10.48 -1.05 22.12
N GLU A 267 -9.75 0.06 21.98
CA GLU A 267 -9.40 0.68 20.71
C GLU A 267 -8.48 -0.23 19.83
N GLU A 268 -7.58 -0.98 20.44
CA GLU A 268 -6.69 -1.90 19.71
C GLU A 268 -7.47 -3.03 19.07
N ILE A 269 -8.46 -3.57 19.78
CA ILE A 269 -9.38 -4.57 19.22
C ILE A 269 -10.14 -4.04 18.02
N VAL A 270 -10.64 -2.81 18.10
CA VAL A 270 -11.33 -2.14 16.98
C VAL A 270 -10.37 -1.97 15.80
N MET A 271 -9.13 -1.52 16.03
CA MET A 271 -8.13 -1.36 14.98
C MET A 271 -7.75 -2.70 14.34
N THR A 272 -7.56 -3.76 15.14
CA THR A 272 -7.30 -5.09 14.65
C THR A 272 -8.48 -5.63 13.84
N THR A 273 -9.72 -5.36 14.28
CA THR A 273 -10.92 -5.75 13.54
C THR A 273 -11.03 -5.04 12.20
N ILE A 274 -10.72 -3.73 12.12
CA ILE A 274 -10.70 -2.98 10.85
C ILE A 274 -9.69 -3.59 9.88
N LYS A 275 -8.49 -3.93 10.34
CA LYS A 275 -7.45 -4.59 9.54
C LYS A 275 -7.90 -5.99 9.08
N SER A 276 -8.51 -6.73 9.99
CA SER A 276 -9.00 -8.08 9.74
C SER A 276 -10.12 -8.09 8.69
N ILE A 277 -11.08 -7.14 8.76
CA ILE A 277 -12.10 -6.94 7.73
C ILE A 277 -11.45 -6.67 6.37
N ALA A 278 -10.39 -5.89 6.30
CA ALA A 278 -9.68 -5.63 5.05
C ALA A 278 -9.10 -6.91 4.43
N THR A 279 -8.65 -7.87 5.24
CA THR A 279 -8.10 -9.14 4.74
C THR A 279 -9.14 -10.06 4.12
N THR A 280 -10.44 -9.85 4.42
CA THR A 280 -11.54 -10.62 3.79
C THR A 280 -11.71 -10.28 2.32
N MET A 281 -11.32 -9.07 1.89
CA MET A 281 -11.57 -8.53 0.55
C MET A 281 -13.05 -8.46 0.15
N ASP A 282 -13.99 -8.54 1.12
CA ASP A 282 -15.42 -8.43 0.89
C ASP A 282 -15.87 -6.97 1.03
N PRO A 283 -16.28 -6.29 -0.06
CA PRO A 283 -16.74 -4.90 -0.01
C PRO A 283 -17.96 -4.68 0.90
N ASN A 284 -18.80 -5.70 1.10
CA ASN A 284 -19.96 -5.59 1.99
C ASN A 284 -19.51 -5.39 3.45
N LEU A 285 -18.46 -6.07 3.87
CA LEU A 285 -17.85 -5.81 5.18
C LEU A 285 -17.16 -4.44 5.23
N GLY A 286 -16.59 -3.99 4.11
CA GLY A 286 -16.00 -2.66 3.97
C GLY A 286 -16.97 -1.52 4.31
N GLN A 287 -18.27 -1.71 4.07
CA GLN A 287 -19.32 -0.74 4.42
C GLN A 287 -19.31 -0.42 5.92
N HIS A 288 -19.05 -1.41 6.78
CA HIS A 288 -19.12 -1.27 8.23
C HIS A 288 -17.93 -0.51 8.84
N ILE A 289 -16.83 -0.35 8.11
CA ILE A 289 -15.67 0.43 8.57
C ILE A 289 -15.69 1.89 8.11
N ILE A 290 -16.56 2.27 7.17
CA ILE A 290 -16.68 3.65 6.67
C ILE A 290 -16.98 4.66 7.81
N PRO A 291 -17.86 4.38 8.78
CA PRO A 291 -18.15 5.33 9.87
C PRO A 291 -16.92 5.75 10.69
N PHE A 292 -15.91 4.90 10.78
CA PHE A 292 -14.68 5.15 11.53
C PHE A 292 -13.77 6.22 10.88
N LEU A 293 -14.03 6.62 9.62
CA LEU A 293 -13.37 7.77 8.98
C LEU A 293 -13.59 9.09 9.76
N ALA A 294 -14.72 9.25 10.43
CA ALA A 294 -14.98 10.44 11.24
C ALA A 294 -14.03 10.56 12.43
N GLN A 295 -13.56 9.43 12.96
CA GLN A 295 -12.73 9.39 14.17
C GLN A 295 -11.25 9.48 13.81
N LYS A 296 -10.57 10.55 14.27
CA LYS A 296 -9.17 10.84 13.94
C LYS A 296 -8.24 9.66 14.25
N LYS A 297 -8.49 8.95 15.35
CA LYS A 297 -7.66 7.82 15.80
C LYS A 297 -7.71 6.60 14.88
N TYR A 298 -8.88 6.29 14.28
CA TYR A 298 -9.04 5.12 13.40
C TYR A 298 -8.84 5.44 11.92
N ARG A 299 -8.95 6.70 11.53
CA ARG A 299 -8.89 7.13 10.13
C ARG A 299 -7.69 6.60 9.35
N PRO A 300 -6.45 6.63 9.86
CA PRO A 300 -5.30 6.08 9.14
C PRO A 300 -5.46 4.58 8.89
N THR A 301 -5.94 3.82 9.88
CA THR A 301 -6.16 2.37 9.78
C THR A 301 -7.26 2.03 8.76
N VAL A 302 -8.34 2.83 8.71
CA VAL A 302 -9.42 2.67 7.73
C VAL A 302 -8.94 2.97 6.31
N ILE A 303 -8.15 4.03 6.13
CA ILE A 303 -7.58 4.35 4.82
C ILE A 303 -6.65 3.23 4.33
N GLU A 304 -5.84 2.67 5.21
CA GLU A 304 -4.97 1.54 4.87
C GLU A 304 -5.79 0.27 4.57
N ALA A 305 -6.85 0.02 5.34
CA ALA A 305 -7.79 -1.06 5.06
C ALA A 305 -8.43 -0.92 3.67
N PHE A 306 -8.85 0.29 3.27
CA PHE A 306 -9.39 0.52 1.93
C PHE A 306 -8.36 0.28 0.84
N LYS A 307 -7.10 0.68 1.03
CA LYS A 307 -6.03 0.36 0.07
C LYS A 307 -5.85 -1.14 -0.10
N GLN A 308 -5.98 -1.90 0.98
CA GLN A 308 -5.90 -3.36 0.94
C GLN A 308 -7.08 -3.97 0.16
N PHE A 309 -8.31 -3.44 0.28
CA PHE A 309 -9.42 -3.82 -0.59
C PHE A 309 -9.12 -3.56 -2.07
N GLY A 310 -8.27 -2.59 -2.37
CA GLY A 310 -7.95 -2.17 -3.72
C GLY A 310 -9.06 -1.32 -4.37
N PRO A 311 -8.94 -1.02 -5.68
CA PRO A 311 -9.85 -0.11 -6.38
C PRO A 311 -11.32 -0.54 -6.37
N GLN A 312 -11.62 -1.80 -6.10
CA GLN A 312 -12.99 -2.32 -6.05
C GLN A 312 -13.86 -1.70 -4.93
N ILE A 313 -13.25 -1.08 -3.91
CA ILE A 313 -13.97 -0.38 -2.85
C ILE A 313 -14.46 1.03 -3.28
N LEU A 314 -13.85 1.62 -4.30
CA LEU A 314 -14.12 3.00 -4.74
C LEU A 314 -15.58 3.25 -5.16
N PRO A 315 -16.26 2.35 -5.91
CA PRO A 315 -17.69 2.52 -6.22
C PRO A 315 -18.55 2.55 -4.95
N LEU A 316 -18.24 1.72 -3.96
CA LEU A 316 -18.95 1.72 -2.68
C LEU A 316 -18.76 3.04 -1.92
N LEU A 317 -17.54 3.57 -1.88
CA LEU A 317 -17.25 4.87 -1.28
C LEU A 317 -18.02 6.00 -1.97
N ARG A 318 -18.05 6.02 -3.32
CA ARG A 318 -18.85 6.96 -4.09
C ARG A 318 -20.33 6.85 -3.77
N LYS A 319 -20.88 5.63 -3.74
CA LYS A 319 -22.28 5.37 -3.42
C LYS A 319 -22.66 5.95 -2.05
N ASN A 320 -21.79 5.79 -1.05
CA ASN A 320 -22.01 6.35 0.29
C ASN A 320 -22.15 7.88 0.28
N VAL A 321 -21.40 8.57 -0.58
CA VAL A 321 -21.54 10.03 -0.74
C VAL A 321 -22.84 10.39 -1.46
N GLN A 322 -23.12 9.76 -2.61
CA GLN A 322 -24.25 10.10 -3.48
C GLN A 322 -25.61 9.80 -2.83
N GLU A 323 -25.74 8.67 -2.16
CA GLU A 323 -26.98 8.22 -1.52
C GLU A 323 -27.08 8.65 -0.04
N ARG A 324 -26.11 9.42 0.45
CA ARG A 324 -26.09 9.90 1.85
C ARG A 324 -26.25 8.77 2.88
N LEU A 325 -25.60 7.64 2.63
CA LEU A 325 -25.69 6.47 3.52
C LEU A 325 -24.98 6.67 4.87
N GLN A 326 -24.21 7.74 5.01
CA GLN A 326 -23.50 8.12 6.23
C GLN A 326 -23.77 9.57 6.58
N PRO A 327 -23.60 9.95 7.87
CA PRO A 327 -23.65 11.35 8.28
C PRO A 327 -22.59 12.21 7.57
N LEU A 328 -22.84 13.50 7.39
CA LEU A 328 -21.92 14.44 6.74
C LEU A 328 -20.54 14.46 7.42
N SER A 329 -20.49 14.26 8.74
CA SER A 329 -19.26 14.14 9.53
C SER A 329 -18.34 13.00 9.07
N VAL A 330 -18.88 11.97 8.41
CA VAL A 330 -18.15 10.84 7.80
C VAL A 330 -17.89 11.12 6.34
N ILE A 331 -18.93 11.51 5.59
CA ILE A 331 -18.91 11.70 4.13
C ILE A 331 -17.78 12.63 3.70
N ARG A 332 -17.53 13.70 4.42
CA ARG A 332 -16.46 14.68 4.14
C ARG A 332 -15.05 14.07 4.12
N PHE A 333 -14.84 12.91 4.76
CA PHE A 333 -13.53 12.25 4.76
C PHE A 333 -13.38 11.17 3.69
N ILE A 334 -14.48 10.82 2.99
CA ILE A 334 -14.43 9.83 1.91
C ILE A 334 -13.53 10.28 0.75
N PRO A 335 -13.57 11.55 0.26
CA PRO A 335 -12.67 11.99 -0.80
C PRO A 335 -11.19 11.83 -0.45
N MET A 336 -10.80 12.10 0.80
CA MET A 336 -9.45 11.89 1.28
C MET A 336 -9.06 10.40 1.27
N ALA A 337 -9.97 9.50 1.63
CA ALA A 337 -9.73 8.06 1.54
C ALA A 337 -9.57 7.62 0.09
N MET A 338 -10.41 8.11 -0.84
CA MET A 338 -10.30 7.81 -2.27
C MET A 338 -9.01 8.34 -2.91
N GLN A 339 -8.53 9.52 -2.47
CA GLN A 339 -7.25 10.10 -2.89
C GLN A 339 -6.08 9.13 -2.69
N SER A 340 -6.08 8.38 -1.60
CA SER A 340 -4.96 7.50 -1.21
C SER A 340 -4.65 6.38 -2.21
N PHE A 341 -5.53 6.13 -3.18
CA PHE A 341 -5.32 5.13 -4.24
C PHE A 341 -4.44 5.62 -5.39
N TYR A 342 -4.31 6.93 -5.59
CA TYR A 342 -3.50 7.53 -6.67
C TYR A 342 -3.68 6.85 -8.04
N SER A 343 -4.92 6.53 -8.41
CA SER A 343 -5.26 5.79 -9.62
C SER A 343 -6.22 6.54 -10.54
N LYS A 344 -6.29 6.13 -11.82
CA LYS A 344 -7.27 6.66 -12.78
C LYS A 344 -8.70 6.43 -12.29
N GLU A 345 -8.93 5.27 -11.66
CA GLU A 345 -10.24 4.91 -11.12
C GLU A 345 -10.63 5.86 -9.98
N ALA A 346 -9.72 6.14 -9.05
CA ALA A 346 -9.97 7.11 -7.98
C ALA A 346 -10.32 8.50 -8.53
N VAL A 347 -9.60 8.97 -9.56
CA VAL A 347 -9.91 10.24 -10.24
C VAL A 347 -11.31 10.20 -10.86
N HIS A 348 -11.66 9.11 -11.55
CA HIS A 348 -12.97 8.96 -12.15
C HIS A 348 -14.11 9.01 -11.13
N GLN A 349 -13.96 8.28 -10.02
CA GLN A 349 -14.95 8.25 -8.96
C GLN A 349 -15.07 9.60 -8.24
N LEU A 350 -13.94 10.28 -7.95
CA LEU A 350 -13.92 11.62 -7.36
C LEU A 350 -14.60 12.65 -8.28
N LEU A 351 -14.34 12.60 -9.59
CA LEU A 351 -15.05 13.45 -10.55
C LEU A 351 -16.57 13.18 -10.58
N GLY A 352 -17.00 11.98 -10.22
CA GLY A 352 -18.41 11.60 -10.11
C GLY A 352 -19.15 12.26 -8.95
N ILE A 353 -18.42 12.74 -7.92
CA ILE A 353 -18.98 13.43 -6.75
C ILE A 353 -18.58 14.92 -6.68
N LEU A 354 -17.94 15.44 -7.72
CA LEU A 354 -17.47 16.83 -7.77
C LEU A 354 -18.64 17.84 -7.80
N THR A 355 -19.82 17.42 -8.25
CA THR A 355 -21.05 18.22 -8.30
C THR A 355 -22.00 17.96 -7.14
N ASP A 356 -21.46 17.47 -6.01
CA ASP A 356 -22.25 17.22 -4.80
C ASP A 356 -22.96 18.49 -4.31
N ASN A 357 -24.14 18.35 -3.72
CA ASN A 357 -24.92 19.50 -3.21
C ASN A 357 -24.24 20.19 -2.02
N ASP A 358 -23.44 19.45 -1.24
CA ASP A 358 -22.75 19.99 -0.07
C ASP A 358 -21.42 20.61 -0.44
N LEU A 359 -21.24 21.89 -0.10
CA LEU A 359 -20.03 22.66 -0.39
C LEU A 359 -18.77 22.03 0.27
N THR A 360 -18.91 21.50 1.49
CA THR A 360 -17.79 20.89 2.21
C THR A 360 -17.31 19.64 1.49
N VAL A 361 -18.24 18.81 1.00
CA VAL A 361 -17.92 17.63 0.21
C VAL A 361 -17.21 18.03 -1.07
N ARG A 362 -17.75 19.03 -1.83
CA ARG A 362 -17.09 19.51 -3.06
C ARG A 362 -15.68 20.00 -2.81
N LEU A 363 -15.48 20.76 -1.72
CA LEU A 363 -14.16 21.28 -1.33
C LEU A 363 -13.17 20.13 -1.06
N GLU A 364 -13.59 19.09 -0.33
CA GLU A 364 -12.73 17.93 -0.05
C GLU A 364 -12.42 17.12 -1.32
N VAL A 365 -13.37 17.04 -2.25
CA VAL A 365 -13.13 16.42 -3.58
C VAL A 365 -12.08 17.20 -4.36
N VAL A 366 -12.18 18.54 -4.40
CA VAL A 366 -11.20 19.40 -5.09
C VAL A 366 -9.81 19.25 -4.44
N ARG A 367 -9.73 19.21 -3.11
CA ARG A 367 -8.47 18.97 -2.37
C ARG A 367 -7.87 17.61 -2.73
N ALA A 368 -8.68 16.55 -2.76
CA ALA A 368 -8.26 15.21 -3.13
C ALA A 368 -7.73 15.16 -4.57
N LEU A 369 -8.46 15.72 -5.53
CA LEU A 369 -8.04 15.80 -6.93
C LEU A 369 -6.76 16.61 -7.12
N SER A 370 -6.63 17.75 -6.42
CA SER A 370 -5.42 18.58 -6.44
C SER A 370 -4.21 17.84 -5.89
N ALA A 371 -4.36 17.10 -4.80
CA ALA A 371 -3.30 16.30 -4.22
C ALA A 371 -2.87 15.15 -5.15
N ILE A 372 -3.82 14.44 -5.78
CA ILE A 372 -3.49 13.43 -6.79
C ILE A 372 -2.70 14.05 -7.95
N ARG A 373 -3.14 15.21 -8.45
CA ARG A 373 -2.46 15.88 -9.56
C ARG A 373 -1.04 16.33 -9.20
N SER A 374 -0.82 16.82 -7.98
CA SER A 374 0.50 17.27 -7.54
C SER A 374 1.49 16.12 -7.36
N THR A 375 1.02 14.97 -6.91
CA THR A 375 1.86 13.78 -6.65
C THR A 375 2.00 12.88 -7.87
N HIS A 376 0.96 12.77 -8.71
CA HIS A 376 0.90 11.92 -9.90
C HIS A 376 0.42 12.69 -11.13
N PRO A 377 1.22 13.62 -11.67
CA PRO A 377 0.83 14.49 -12.78
C PRO A 377 0.56 13.77 -14.10
N GLN A 378 1.00 12.50 -14.21
CA GLN A 378 0.73 11.62 -15.34
C GLN A 378 -0.73 11.15 -15.42
N LEU A 379 -1.50 11.25 -14.33
CA LEU A 379 -2.91 10.90 -14.32
C LEU A 379 -3.72 11.98 -15.04
N LYS A 380 -4.39 11.57 -16.13
CA LYS A 380 -5.21 12.49 -16.93
C LYS A 380 -6.57 12.72 -16.26
N PHE A 381 -6.96 13.99 -16.18
CA PHE A 381 -8.27 14.43 -15.71
C PHE A 381 -9.18 14.73 -16.92
N ASN A 382 -10.47 14.50 -16.79
CA ASN A 382 -11.43 14.99 -17.77
C ASN A 382 -11.55 16.51 -17.67
N ARG A 383 -10.80 17.22 -18.53
CA ARG A 383 -10.69 18.68 -18.51
C ARG A 383 -12.05 19.36 -18.69
N TYR A 384 -12.89 18.84 -19.58
CA TYR A 384 -14.22 19.43 -19.85
C TYR A 384 -15.08 19.41 -18.60
N LYS A 385 -15.12 18.28 -17.89
CA LYS A 385 -15.90 18.16 -16.66
C LYS A 385 -15.41 19.11 -15.56
N VAL A 386 -14.11 19.22 -15.38
CA VAL A 386 -13.52 20.14 -14.39
C VAL A 386 -13.84 21.59 -14.74
N VAL A 387 -13.67 21.98 -16.00
CA VAL A 387 -13.97 23.35 -16.48
C VAL A 387 -15.45 23.67 -16.31
N SER A 388 -16.37 22.75 -16.68
CA SER A 388 -17.80 22.93 -16.46
C SER A 388 -18.12 23.23 -15.00
N VAL A 389 -17.60 22.45 -14.08
CA VAL A 389 -17.84 22.66 -12.63
C VAL A 389 -17.27 23.99 -12.16
N ILE A 390 -16.10 24.42 -12.66
CA ILE A 390 -15.55 25.74 -12.33
C ILE A 390 -16.51 26.86 -12.77
N PHE A 391 -17.07 26.76 -13.99
CA PHE A 391 -18.05 27.75 -14.46
C PHE A 391 -19.32 27.78 -13.60
N ASP A 392 -19.83 26.60 -13.22
CA ASP A 392 -21.03 26.49 -12.39
C ASP A 392 -20.78 27.10 -10.97
N GLU A 393 -19.63 26.85 -10.37
CA GLU A 393 -19.24 27.45 -9.09
C GLU A 393 -19.06 28.98 -9.20
N CYS A 394 -18.44 29.47 -10.27
CA CYS A 394 -18.32 30.92 -10.51
C CYS A 394 -19.68 31.59 -10.68
N LYS A 395 -20.60 30.95 -11.39
CA LYS A 395 -21.97 31.43 -11.55
C LYS A 395 -22.72 31.47 -10.23
N LEU A 396 -22.64 30.41 -9.44
CA LEU A 396 -23.25 30.33 -8.12
C LEU A 396 -22.70 31.41 -7.18
N HIS A 397 -21.39 31.59 -7.17
CA HIS A 397 -20.73 32.63 -6.38
C HIS A 397 -21.20 34.04 -6.78
N HIS A 398 -21.27 34.33 -8.08
CA HIS A 398 -21.78 35.60 -8.58
C HIS A 398 -23.24 35.83 -8.17
N GLN A 399 -24.10 34.84 -8.27
CA GLN A 399 -25.50 34.92 -7.84
C GLN A 399 -25.62 35.21 -6.34
N THR A 400 -24.80 34.54 -5.51
CA THR A 400 -24.77 34.74 -4.06
C THR A 400 -24.33 36.15 -3.72
N LEU A 401 -23.27 36.68 -4.34
CA LEU A 401 -22.82 38.07 -4.16
C LEU A 401 -23.89 39.08 -4.56
N SER A 402 -24.57 38.85 -5.69
CA SER A 402 -25.65 39.72 -6.16
C SER A 402 -26.82 39.74 -5.19
N SER A 403 -27.20 38.57 -4.63
CA SER A 403 -28.24 38.47 -3.61
C SER A 403 -27.89 39.21 -2.31
N MET A 404 -26.65 39.00 -1.86
CA MET A 404 -26.15 39.73 -0.64
C MET A 404 -26.16 41.25 -0.86
N HIS A 405 -25.67 41.71 -2.03
CA HIS A 405 -25.69 43.13 -2.37
C HIS A 405 -27.11 43.70 -2.37
N THR A 406 -28.06 42.96 -2.95
CA THR A 406 -29.47 43.35 -2.94
C THR A 406 -30.05 43.40 -1.54
N GLN A 407 -29.76 42.44 -0.68
CA GLN A 407 -30.19 42.42 0.70
C GLN A 407 -29.61 43.61 1.50
N ILE A 408 -28.34 43.95 1.28
CA ILE A 408 -27.68 45.10 1.89
C ILE A 408 -28.40 46.40 1.46
N ILE A 409 -28.69 46.57 0.18
CA ILE A 409 -29.42 47.77 -0.31
C ILE A 409 -30.82 47.86 0.30
N ILE A 410 -31.53 46.73 0.40
CA ILE A 410 -32.87 46.69 1.02
C ILE A 410 -32.80 47.07 2.48
N SER A 411 -31.82 46.57 3.24
CA SER A 411 -31.63 46.88 4.65
C SER A 411 -31.28 48.35 4.87
N TYR A 412 -30.54 48.99 3.97
CA TYR A 412 -30.29 50.45 4.05
C TYR A 412 -31.51 51.28 3.68
N ARG A 413 -32.40 50.77 2.79
CA ARG A 413 -33.65 51.51 2.40
C ARG A 413 -34.76 51.38 3.41
N ASN A 414 -34.80 50.28 4.18
CA ASN A 414 -35.77 50.02 5.22
C ASN A 414 -35.06 49.75 6.56
N PRO A 415 -34.49 50.75 7.23
CA PRO A 415 -33.98 50.55 8.56
C PRO A 415 -35.15 50.23 9.47
N THR A 416 -35.23 49.02 9.98
CA THR A 416 -36.16 48.62 11.02
C THR A 416 -35.89 49.52 12.23
N LYS A 417 -36.91 50.29 12.61
CA LYS A 417 -36.93 51.11 13.82
C LYS A 417 -36.70 50.30 15.07
#